data_3cc5939d9e7830bbf9d86b728ae94622
#
_entry.id   3cc5939d9e7830bbf9d86b728ae94622
#
_cell.length_a   1.000
_cell.length_b   1.000
_cell.length_c   1.000
_cell.angle_alpha   90.00
_cell.angle_beta   90.00
_cell.angle_gamma   90.00
#
_symmetry.space_group_name_H-M   'P 1'
#
loop_
_entity.id
_entity.type
_entity.pdbx_description
1 polymer ?
#
loop_
_entity_poly.entity_id
_entity_poly.type
_entity_poly.pdbx_seq_one_letter_code
_entity_poly.pdbx_strand_id
1 'polypeptide(L)'
;MFTLVTQLLPQVEGEAPVERRVDLDSLTMDAFVAMGEDLFMNKGTCTLCHKPPPLGRAPDIQGMDMVSTSAKRLADPRYQGEAKDAAGYIHESMLDPSRFVVAGWGKKGSNDTVSPMPAIDKPPIQLSAMEIDAIIAYLQAKDGNEVTVSLPSPEAAAEVAAAMPAAGGVLSASAATAEETLGKYACSSCHAMDSADVLVGPGLGAVGARLSEAEIRQSIVDPSAVIVEGFPPAMPLDFAEKMTVKELRMIVTFLAEKK
;
A
#
# COMPACT_ATOMS: atom_id res chain seq x y z
N MET A 1 -42.74 -21.86 -7.76
CA MET A 1 -41.94 -23.12 -7.66
C MET A 1 -40.42 -22.88 -7.55
N PHE A 2 -39.95 -21.64 -7.38
CA PHE A 2 -38.52 -21.31 -7.25
C PHE A 2 -38.02 -21.18 -5.80
N THR A 3 -38.91 -21.09 -4.81
CA THR A 3 -38.54 -20.89 -3.42
C THR A 3 -38.09 -22.16 -2.68
N LEU A 4 -38.33 -23.34 -3.21
CA LEU A 4 -37.99 -24.60 -2.54
C LEU A 4 -36.53 -25.04 -2.81
N VAL A 5 -35.95 -24.62 -3.94
CA VAL A 5 -34.58 -25.00 -4.31
C VAL A 5 -33.54 -24.16 -3.54
N THR A 6 -33.86 -22.91 -3.22
CA THR A 6 -32.96 -22.05 -2.45
C THR A 6 -32.81 -22.44 -0.98
N GLN A 7 -33.79 -23.19 -0.42
CA GLN A 7 -33.71 -23.70 0.94
C GLN A 7 -32.94 -25.02 1.07
N LEU A 8 -32.65 -25.67 -0.05
CA LEU A 8 -31.87 -26.92 -0.08
C LEU A 8 -30.36 -26.71 -0.35
N LEU A 9 -29.97 -25.48 -0.67
CA LEU A 9 -28.55 -25.16 -0.78
C LEU A 9 -27.99 -24.90 0.61
N PRO A 10 -26.87 -25.52 0.99
CA PRO A 10 -26.20 -25.18 2.24
C PRO A 10 -25.90 -23.68 2.25
N GLN A 11 -26.52 -22.96 3.19
CA GLN A 11 -26.17 -21.57 3.44
C GLN A 11 -24.76 -21.59 4.03
N VAL A 12 -23.78 -21.11 3.29
CA VAL A 12 -22.46 -20.81 3.85
C VAL A 12 -22.67 -19.54 4.68
N GLU A 13 -22.92 -19.71 5.97
CA GLU A 13 -22.82 -18.59 6.90
C GLU A 13 -21.35 -18.20 6.95
N GLY A 14 -21.00 -17.08 6.32
CA GLY A 14 -19.68 -16.49 6.49
C GLY A 14 -19.51 -16.14 7.97
N GLU A 15 -18.48 -16.68 8.62
CA GLU A 15 -18.08 -16.22 9.95
C GLU A 15 -17.84 -14.71 9.84
N ALA A 16 -18.46 -13.96 10.76
CA ALA A 16 -18.19 -12.54 10.87
C ALA A 16 -16.68 -12.33 11.04
N PRO A 17 -16.07 -11.38 10.31
CA PRO A 17 -14.65 -11.10 10.48
C PRO A 17 -14.35 -10.88 11.96
N VAL A 18 -13.41 -11.65 12.50
CA VAL A 18 -12.92 -11.44 13.86
C VAL A 18 -12.19 -10.10 13.86
N GLU A 19 -12.81 -9.06 14.44
CA GLU A 19 -12.12 -7.82 14.73
C GLU A 19 -10.94 -8.15 15.65
N ARG A 20 -9.74 -8.20 15.09
CA ARG A 20 -8.51 -8.25 15.89
C ARG A 20 -8.31 -6.86 16.47
N ARG A 21 -8.96 -6.59 17.58
CA ARG A 21 -8.56 -5.48 18.44
C ARG A 21 -7.19 -5.87 19.01
N VAL A 22 -6.16 -5.15 18.57
CA VAL A 22 -4.85 -5.27 19.21
C VAL A 22 -5.04 -4.70 20.60
N ASP A 23 -5.03 -5.58 21.60
CA ASP A 23 -4.99 -5.18 23.01
C ASP A 23 -3.58 -4.67 23.28
N LEU A 24 -3.47 -3.34 23.35
CA LEU A 24 -2.19 -2.66 23.49
C LEU A 24 -1.56 -2.88 24.87
N ASP A 25 -2.37 -3.23 25.87
CA ASP A 25 -1.87 -3.57 27.22
C ASP A 25 -1.19 -4.93 27.27
N SER A 26 -1.47 -5.80 26.28
CA SER A 26 -0.88 -7.14 26.15
C SER A 26 -0.04 -7.28 24.88
N LEU A 27 0.29 -6.18 24.20
CA LEU A 27 1.05 -6.21 22.95
C LEU A 27 2.48 -6.73 23.19
N THR A 28 2.81 -7.86 22.61
CA THR A 28 4.17 -8.41 22.58
C THR A 28 4.94 -7.93 21.34
N MET A 29 6.27 -7.99 21.37
CA MET A 29 7.08 -7.67 20.20
C MET A 29 6.76 -8.59 19.02
N ASP A 30 6.49 -9.86 19.24
CA ASP A 30 6.09 -10.79 18.16
C ASP A 30 4.76 -10.39 17.51
N ALA A 31 3.79 -9.95 18.32
CA ALA A 31 2.52 -9.44 17.80
C ALA A 31 2.71 -8.11 17.05
N PHE A 32 3.63 -7.27 17.51
CA PHE A 32 3.97 -6.01 16.85
C PHE A 32 4.66 -6.23 15.50
N VAL A 33 5.58 -7.19 15.42
CA VAL A 33 6.20 -7.65 14.17
C VAL A 33 5.17 -8.21 13.21
N ALA A 34 4.25 -9.07 13.69
CA ALA A 34 3.18 -9.63 12.85
C ALA A 34 2.21 -8.54 12.34
N MET A 35 1.93 -7.53 13.15
CA MET A 35 1.17 -6.34 12.70
C MET A 35 1.94 -5.58 11.61
N GLY A 36 3.25 -5.42 11.76
CA GLY A 36 4.10 -4.79 10.76
C GLY A 36 4.10 -5.54 9.43
N GLU A 37 4.12 -6.87 9.45
CA GLU A 37 3.99 -7.70 8.26
C GLU A 37 2.65 -7.47 7.56
N ASP A 38 1.54 -7.52 8.31
CA ASP A 38 0.21 -7.28 7.76
C ASP A 38 0.08 -5.88 7.14
N LEU A 39 0.59 -4.85 7.82
CA LEU A 39 0.64 -3.49 7.30
C LEU A 39 1.48 -3.38 6.03
N PHE A 40 2.64 -4.02 5.98
CA PHE A 40 3.52 -4.05 4.82
C PHE A 40 2.84 -4.69 3.60
N MET A 41 2.14 -5.80 3.81
CA MET A 41 1.46 -6.54 2.75
C MET A 41 0.17 -5.88 2.28
N ASN A 42 -0.55 -5.18 3.17
CA ASN A 42 -1.91 -4.68 2.94
C ASN A 42 -1.99 -3.14 2.96
N LYS A 43 -2.26 -2.52 4.11
CA LYS A 43 -2.53 -1.08 4.23
C LYS A 43 -1.38 -0.21 3.72
N GLY A 44 -0.13 -0.59 4.00
CA GLY A 44 1.07 0.14 3.57
C GLY A 44 1.32 0.08 2.07
N THR A 45 0.67 -0.85 1.37
CA THR A 45 0.80 -1.05 -0.10
C THR A 45 2.24 -1.23 -0.61
N CYS A 46 3.17 -1.59 0.28
CA CYS A 46 4.60 -1.66 -0.03
C CYS A 46 4.91 -2.64 -1.16
N THR A 47 4.21 -3.78 -1.17
CA THR A 47 4.36 -4.84 -2.17
C THR A 47 3.88 -4.45 -3.57
N LEU A 48 3.21 -3.29 -3.75
CA LEU A 48 2.87 -2.81 -5.09
C LEU A 48 4.12 -2.44 -5.88
N CYS A 49 5.14 -1.88 -5.20
CA CYS A 49 6.38 -1.43 -5.82
C CYS A 49 7.58 -2.32 -5.46
N HIS A 50 7.67 -2.75 -4.20
CA HIS A 50 8.78 -3.55 -3.66
C HIS A 50 8.59 -5.04 -3.91
N LYS A 51 8.72 -5.45 -5.17
CA LYS A 51 8.61 -6.83 -5.64
C LYS A 51 9.94 -7.34 -6.18
N PRO A 52 10.15 -8.67 -6.21
CA PRO A 52 11.29 -9.25 -6.93
C PRO A 52 11.30 -8.86 -8.42
N PRO A 53 12.50 -8.73 -9.03
CA PRO A 53 12.61 -8.55 -10.47
C PRO A 53 11.97 -9.71 -11.26
N PRO A 54 11.36 -9.48 -12.43
CA PRO A 54 11.31 -8.21 -13.17
C PRO A 54 10.11 -7.31 -12.80
N LEU A 55 9.29 -7.68 -11.83
CA LEU A 55 8.02 -7.01 -11.51
C LEU A 55 8.21 -5.81 -10.58
N GLY A 56 9.33 -5.75 -9.86
CA GLY A 56 9.62 -4.67 -8.92
C GLY A 56 9.91 -3.34 -9.63
N ARG A 57 9.41 -2.26 -9.04
CA ARG A 57 9.62 -0.86 -9.48
C ARG A 57 10.37 -0.04 -8.45
N ALA A 58 10.75 -0.69 -7.38
CA ALA A 58 11.56 -0.22 -6.29
C ALA A 58 12.49 -1.37 -5.87
N PRO A 59 13.54 -1.12 -5.07
CA PRO A 59 14.37 -2.17 -4.53
C PRO A 59 13.53 -3.28 -3.87
N ASP A 60 13.88 -4.54 -4.11
CA ASP A 60 13.19 -5.69 -3.49
C ASP A 60 13.56 -5.79 -2.00
N ILE A 61 12.82 -5.07 -1.16
CA ILE A 61 13.11 -5.02 0.28
C ILE A 61 12.67 -6.30 1.02
N GLN A 62 11.93 -7.20 0.39
CA GLN A 62 11.68 -8.52 0.94
C GLN A 62 12.84 -9.49 0.71
N GLY A 63 13.50 -9.39 -0.45
CA GLY A 63 14.63 -10.24 -0.81
C GLY A 63 15.98 -9.78 -0.26
N MET A 64 16.05 -8.63 0.43
CA MET A 64 17.29 -8.10 0.99
C MET A 64 17.24 -7.96 2.49
N ASP A 65 18.36 -8.16 3.17
CA ASP A 65 18.52 -7.82 4.58
C ASP A 65 18.52 -6.30 4.74
N MET A 66 17.46 -5.80 5.41
CA MET A 66 17.23 -4.36 5.51
C MET A 66 18.19 -3.68 6.48
N VAL A 67 18.69 -4.37 7.50
CA VAL A 67 19.64 -3.79 8.46
C VAL A 67 20.99 -3.57 7.81
N SER A 68 21.56 -4.61 7.20
CA SER A 68 22.85 -4.50 6.49
C SER A 68 22.77 -3.58 5.27
N THR A 69 21.63 -3.58 4.57
CA THR A 69 21.41 -2.69 3.43
C THR A 69 21.32 -1.23 3.87
N SER A 70 20.63 -0.93 4.96
CA SER A 70 20.58 0.42 5.54
C SER A 70 21.96 0.92 5.96
N ALA A 71 22.75 0.07 6.59
CA ALA A 71 24.13 0.42 6.96
C ALA A 71 24.98 0.81 5.75
N LYS A 72 24.85 0.08 4.63
CA LYS A 72 25.55 0.42 3.37
C LYS A 72 25.08 1.75 2.78
N ARG A 73 23.78 2.04 2.86
CA ARG A 73 23.19 3.29 2.34
C ARG A 73 23.53 4.50 3.20
N LEU A 74 23.58 4.34 4.50
CA LEU A 74 24.08 5.38 5.43
C LEU A 74 25.54 5.75 5.19
N ALA A 75 26.35 4.78 4.71
CA ALA A 75 27.75 5.01 4.34
C ALA A 75 27.93 5.57 2.92
N ASP A 76 26.86 5.68 2.10
CA ASP A 76 26.94 6.25 0.76
C ASP A 76 27.24 7.76 0.84
N PRO A 77 28.25 8.28 0.12
CA PRO A 77 28.60 9.72 0.12
C PRO A 77 27.44 10.64 -0.31
N ARG A 78 26.45 10.12 -1.02
CA ARG A 78 25.26 10.88 -1.45
C ARG A 78 24.20 10.97 -0.36
N TYR A 79 24.32 10.18 0.72
CA TYR A 79 23.37 10.23 1.81
C TYR A 79 23.52 11.55 2.57
N GLN A 80 22.43 12.32 2.64
CA GLN A 80 22.36 13.63 3.30
C GLN A 80 21.26 13.67 4.36
N GLY A 81 20.80 12.50 4.80
CA GLY A 81 19.81 12.37 5.85
C GLY A 81 20.39 12.54 7.26
N GLU A 82 19.52 12.38 8.23
CA GLU A 82 19.84 12.55 9.66
C GLU A 82 19.94 11.21 10.40
N ALA A 83 19.47 10.13 9.79
CA ALA A 83 19.48 8.80 10.39
C ALA A 83 20.89 8.32 10.73
N LYS A 84 21.02 7.60 11.84
CA LYS A 84 22.31 7.10 12.36
C LYS A 84 22.36 5.57 12.39
N ASP A 85 21.22 4.91 12.25
CA ASP A 85 21.06 3.47 12.31
C ASP A 85 20.03 2.98 11.30
N ALA A 86 19.83 1.66 11.25
CA ALA A 86 18.94 1.04 10.29
C ALA A 86 17.46 1.44 10.50
N ALA A 87 17.01 1.51 11.75
CA ALA A 87 15.62 1.89 12.04
C ALA A 87 15.36 3.34 11.60
N GLY A 88 16.26 4.26 11.96
CA GLY A 88 16.18 5.66 11.54
C GLY A 88 16.22 5.83 10.03
N TYR A 89 17.10 5.08 9.33
CA TYR A 89 17.16 5.10 7.87
C TYR A 89 15.84 4.60 7.22
N ILE A 90 15.30 3.50 7.69
CA ILE A 90 14.03 2.96 7.18
C ILE A 90 12.90 3.96 7.44
N HIS A 91 12.82 4.53 8.64
CA HIS A 91 11.86 5.54 9.00
C HIS A 91 11.97 6.79 8.10
N GLU A 92 13.17 7.34 7.94
CA GLU A 92 13.42 8.51 7.09
C GLU A 92 13.03 8.24 5.64
N SER A 93 13.37 7.06 5.10
CA SER A 93 13.03 6.69 3.72
C SER A 93 11.52 6.54 3.47
N MET A 94 10.74 6.29 4.51
CA MET A 94 9.28 6.21 4.45
C MET A 94 8.60 7.58 4.53
N LEU A 95 9.16 8.53 5.28
CA LEU A 95 8.59 9.87 5.48
C LEU A 95 9.10 10.90 4.46
N ASP A 96 10.38 10.82 4.11
CA ASP A 96 11.02 11.67 3.09
C ASP A 96 11.83 10.82 2.10
N PRO A 97 11.14 10.07 1.22
CA PRO A 97 11.79 9.12 0.32
C PRO A 97 12.71 9.77 -0.72
N SER A 98 12.66 11.08 -0.90
CA SER A 98 13.57 11.81 -1.78
C SER A 98 14.86 12.25 -1.07
N ARG A 99 14.97 12.08 0.25
CA ARG A 99 16.17 12.40 1.02
C ARG A 99 17.38 11.59 0.56
N PHE A 100 17.17 10.33 0.25
CA PHE A 100 18.17 9.47 -0.39
C PHE A 100 17.51 8.52 -1.38
N VAL A 101 17.77 8.74 -2.65
CA VAL A 101 17.28 7.87 -3.72
C VAL A 101 18.37 6.90 -4.13
N VAL A 102 18.08 5.61 -4.06
CA VAL A 102 18.98 4.54 -4.52
C VAL A 102 19.22 4.70 -6.00
N ALA A 103 20.48 4.56 -6.45
CA ALA A 103 20.87 4.74 -7.85
C ALA A 103 20.01 3.87 -8.79
N GLY A 104 19.46 4.49 -9.82
CA GLY A 104 18.61 3.85 -10.82
C GLY A 104 17.12 3.72 -10.42
N TRP A 105 16.72 4.19 -9.23
CA TRP A 105 15.35 4.08 -8.74
C TRP A 105 14.62 5.43 -8.60
N GLY A 106 15.22 6.50 -9.09
CA GLY A 106 14.58 7.82 -9.12
C GLY A 106 13.55 7.96 -10.23
N LYS A 107 12.73 9.00 -10.14
CA LYS A 107 11.83 9.39 -11.24
C LYS A 107 12.64 9.63 -12.50
N LYS A 108 12.12 9.19 -13.64
CA LYS A 108 12.76 9.40 -14.94
C LYS A 108 13.09 10.90 -15.15
N GLY A 109 14.34 11.18 -15.44
CA GLY A 109 14.83 12.55 -15.68
C GLY A 109 15.22 13.32 -14.40
N SER A 110 15.07 12.76 -13.23
CA SER A 110 15.47 13.39 -11.96
C SER A 110 16.95 13.18 -11.59
N ASN A 111 17.68 12.34 -12.32
CA ASN A 111 19.05 11.91 -11.96
C ASN A 111 19.15 11.37 -10.52
N ASP A 112 18.16 10.55 -10.14
CA ASP A 112 18.02 9.97 -8.79
C ASP A 112 17.96 11.00 -7.64
N THR A 113 17.38 12.17 -7.91
CA THR A 113 17.14 13.19 -6.87
C THR A 113 15.70 13.20 -6.36
N VAL A 114 14.75 12.59 -7.10
CA VAL A 114 13.34 12.54 -6.73
C VAL A 114 12.88 11.08 -6.71
N SER A 115 12.36 10.63 -5.57
CA SER A 115 11.80 9.30 -5.43
C SER A 115 10.39 9.21 -6.03
N PRO A 116 10.03 8.11 -6.71
CA PRO A 116 8.64 7.82 -7.05
C PRO A 116 7.81 7.33 -5.86
N MET A 117 8.45 6.93 -4.76
CA MET A 117 7.78 6.50 -3.54
C MET A 117 7.05 7.67 -2.88
N PRO A 118 5.76 7.55 -2.51
CA PRO A 118 5.07 8.56 -1.73
C PRO A 118 5.55 8.55 -0.27
N ALA A 119 5.41 9.66 0.43
CA ALA A 119 5.53 9.69 1.89
C ALA A 119 4.32 8.95 2.50
N ILE A 120 4.57 7.93 3.32
CA ILE A 120 3.52 7.00 3.74
C ILE A 120 2.68 7.49 4.92
N ASP A 121 3.11 8.54 5.60
CA ASP A 121 2.36 9.25 6.65
C ASP A 121 1.26 10.18 6.08
N LYS A 122 1.24 10.34 4.76
CA LYS A 122 0.33 11.23 4.04
C LYS A 122 -0.67 10.44 3.19
N PRO A 123 -1.82 11.04 2.84
CA PRO A 123 -2.72 10.43 1.88
C PRO A 123 -2.01 10.09 0.56
N PRO A 124 -2.35 8.97 -0.08
CA PRO A 124 -3.49 8.08 0.22
C PRO A 124 -3.20 6.98 1.27
N ILE A 125 -1.95 6.75 1.67
CA ILE A 125 -1.56 5.62 2.55
C ILE A 125 -1.87 5.94 4.01
N GLN A 126 -1.38 7.06 4.50
CA GLN A 126 -1.70 7.66 5.80
C GLN A 126 -1.48 6.72 7.00
N LEU A 127 -0.28 6.15 7.09
CA LEU A 127 0.12 5.36 8.25
C LEU A 127 0.44 6.26 9.45
N SER A 128 0.02 5.82 10.64
CA SER A 128 0.42 6.43 11.90
C SER A 128 1.87 6.10 12.27
N ALA A 129 2.45 6.84 13.21
CA ALA A 129 3.80 6.58 13.69
C ALA A 129 3.96 5.15 14.23
N MET A 130 2.99 4.65 15.00
CA MET A 130 2.99 3.27 15.50
C MET A 130 2.96 2.23 14.38
N GLU A 131 2.19 2.47 13.33
CA GLU A 131 2.13 1.55 12.17
C GLU A 131 3.44 1.55 11.38
N ILE A 132 4.11 2.69 11.30
CA ILE A 132 5.44 2.83 10.69
C ILE A 132 6.47 2.07 11.53
N ASP A 133 6.46 2.23 12.86
CA ASP A 133 7.34 1.50 13.76
C ASP A 133 7.12 -0.02 13.70
N ALA A 134 5.87 -0.47 13.57
CA ALA A 134 5.57 -1.89 13.37
C ALA A 134 6.16 -2.42 12.05
N ILE A 135 6.08 -1.67 10.96
CA ILE A 135 6.71 -2.05 9.69
C ILE A 135 8.23 -2.10 9.83
N ILE A 136 8.85 -1.17 10.57
CA ILE A 136 10.29 -1.20 10.84
C ILE A 136 10.66 -2.46 11.64
N ALA A 137 9.89 -2.78 12.69
CA ALA A 137 10.07 -4.01 13.46
C ALA A 137 10.03 -5.26 12.57
N TYR A 138 9.03 -5.35 11.70
CA TYR A 138 8.93 -6.44 10.72
C TYR A 138 10.15 -6.51 9.80
N LEU A 139 10.56 -5.39 9.21
CA LEU A 139 11.69 -5.34 8.28
C LEU A 139 13.04 -5.67 8.94
N GLN A 140 13.17 -5.49 10.24
CA GLN A 140 14.33 -5.95 11.00
C GLN A 140 14.22 -7.45 11.31
N ALA A 141 13.07 -7.88 11.84
CA ALA A 141 12.86 -9.24 12.32
C ALA A 141 12.84 -10.29 11.19
N LYS A 142 12.33 -9.95 9.99
CA LYS A 142 12.19 -10.90 8.87
C LYS A 142 13.50 -11.57 8.45
N ASP A 143 14.61 -10.91 8.66
CA ASP A 143 15.96 -11.41 8.32
C ASP A 143 16.73 -11.88 9.57
N GLY A 144 16.04 -12.03 10.71
CA GLY A 144 16.62 -12.49 11.97
C GLY A 144 17.46 -11.45 12.71
N ASN A 145 17.34 -10.17 12.37
CA ASN A 145 18.02 -9.10 13.08
C ASN A 145 17.28 -8.72 14.36
N GLU A 146 17.99 -8.10 15.28
CA GLU A 146 17.41 -7.52 16.49
C GLU A 146 16.45 -6.38 16.13
N VAL A 147 15.26 -6.39 16.73
CA VAL A 147 14.30 -5.29 16.62
C VAL A 147 14.71 -4.18 17.57
N THR A 148 15.04 -3.02 17.01
CA THR A 148 15.54 -1.86 17.80
C THR A 148 14.47 -0.83 18.09
N VAL A 149 13.29 -0.91 17.45
CA VAL A 149 12.14 -0.08 17.77
C VAL A 149 11.48 -0.57 19.05
N SER A 150 10.99 0.37 19.87
CA SER A 150 10.29 0.06 21.11
C SER A 150 8.81 -0.18 20.87
N LEU A 151 8.19 -1.01 21.71
CA LEU A 151 6.73 -1.09 21.74
C LEU A 151 6.15 0.29 22.11
N PRO A 152 5.02 0.66 21.52
CA PRO A 152 4.35 1.91 21.88
C PRO A 152 3.97 1.90 23.36
N SER A 153 4.16 3.04 24.04
CA SER A 153 3.67 3.16 25.42
C SER A 153 2.14 3.10 25.44
N PRO A 154 1.51 2.61 26.51
CA PRO A 154 0.06 2.57 26.63
C PRO A 154 -0.61 3.94 26.40
N GLU A 155 0.07 5.03 26.75
CA GLU A 155 -0.41 6.40 26.55
C GLU A 155 -0.36 6.80 25.06
N ALA A 156 0.75 6.53 24.36
CA ALA A 156 0.88 6.78 22.93
C ALA A 156 -0.09 5.89 22.13
N ALA A 157 -0.30 4.67 22.58
CA ALA A 157 -1.25 3.73 21.98
C ALA A 157 -2.71 4.20 22.17
N ALA A 158 -3.06 4.76 23.32
CA ALA A 158 -4.39 5.33 23.57
C ALA A 158 -4.66 6.59 22.73
N GLU A 159 -3.64 7.41 22.51
CA GLU A 159 -3.75 8.61 21.68
C GLU A 159 -3.96 8.23 20.20
N VAL A 160 -3.26 7.21 19.71
CA VAL A 160 -3.46 6.65 18.37
C VAL A 160 -4.84 5.97 18.24
N ALA A 161 -5.27 5.21 19.26
CA ALA A 161 -6.59 4.60 19.28
C ALA A 161 -7.73 5.63 19.31
N ALA A 162 -7.52 6.77 19.95
CA ALA A 162 -8.47 7.88 19.98
C ALA A 162 -8.46 8.71 18.68
N ALA A 163 -7.32 8.77 17.99
CA ALA A 163 -7.16 9.47 16.71
C ALA A 163 -7.53 8.59 15.50
N MET A 164 -7.58 7.26 15.68
CA MET A 164 -8.08 6.36 14.65
C MET A 164 -9.61 6.42 14.66
N PRO A 165 -10.26 6.87 13.56
CA PRO A 165 -11.66 6.50 13.37
C PRO A 165 -11.69 4.98 13.43
N ALA A 166 -12.58 4.40 14.26
CA ALA A 166 -12.65 2.97 14.56
C ALA A 166 -12.28 2.12 13.32
N ALA A 167 -11.01 1.77 13.22
CA ALA A 167 -10.49 0.95 12.16
C ALA A 167 -10.86 -0.49 12.52
N GLY A 168 -12.12 -0.79 12.30
CA GLY A 168 -12.58 -2.15 12.16
C GLY A 168 -11.73 -2.80 11.08
N GLY A 169 -11.29 -4.01 11.37
CA GLY A 169 -10.52 -4.82 10.45
C GLY A 169 -11.14 -4.81 9.05
N VAL A 170 -10.31 -4.83 8.07
CA VAL A 170 -10.53 -4.60 6.65
C VAL A 170 -11.65 -5.44 6.03
N LEU A 171 -12.87 -5.11 6.36
CA LEU A 171 -13.95 -4.84 5.44
C LEU A 171 -14.33 -3.39 5.73
N SER A 172 -13.52 -2.48 5.25
CA SER A 172 -13.81 -1.05 5.29
C SER A 172 -15.26 -0.87 4.88
N ALA A 173 -16.01 -0.10 5.68
CA ALA A 173 -17.29 0.39 5.22
C ALA A 173 -17.15 0.77 3.75
N SER A 174 -18.03 0.26 2.91
CA SER A 174 -17.98 0.55 1.46
C SER A 174 -17.79 2.05 1.32
N ALA A 175 -16.74 2.46 0.66
CA ALA A 175 -16.43 3.87 0.48
C ALA A 175 -17.67 4.61 -0.03
N ALA A 176 -17.88 5.83 0.42
CA ALA A 176 -19.07 6.58 0.08
C ALA A 176 -18.91 7.32 -1.25
N THR A 177 -17.66 7.64 -1.63
CA THR A 177 -17.34 8.37 -2.87
C THR A 177 -16.31 7.64 -3.73
N ALA A 178 -16.18 8.06 -4.97
CA ALA A 178 -15.17 7.53 -5.89
C ALA A 178 -13.76 7.89 -5.42
N GLU A 179 -13.56 9.11 -4.90
CA GLU A 179 -12.27 9.60 -4.40
C GLU A 179 -11.82 8.79 -3.18
N GLU A 180 -12.74 8.52 -2.25
CA GLU A 180 -12.45 7.65 -1.10
C GLU A 180 -12.08 6.24 -1.57
N THR A 181 -12.76 5.72 -2.59
CA THR A 181 -12.48 4.41 -3.15
C THR A 181 -11.11 4.38 -3.83
N LEU A 182 -10.77 5.40 -4.62
CA LEU A 182 -9.46 5.55 -5.25
C LEU A 182 -8.34 5.65 -4.21
N GLY A 183 -8.58 6.33 -3.09
CA GLY A 183 -7.68 6.41 -1.94
C GLY A 183 -7.53 5.05 -1.25
N LYS A 184 -8.64 4.36 -0.95
CA LYS A 184 -8.68 3.05 -0.32
C LYS A 184 -7.84 2.00 -1.06
N TYR A 185 -7.89 2.02 -2.38
CA TYR A 185 -7.15 1.09 -3.23
C TYR A 185 -5.83 1.66 -3.78
N ALA A 186 -5.41 2.82 -3.27
CA ALA A 186 -4.15 3.49 -3.61
C ALA A 186 -3.92 3.70 -5.13
N CYS A 187 -4.98 3.91 -5.90
CA CYS A 187 -4.91 4.05 -7.36
C CYS A 187 -3.98 5.20 -7.79
N SER A 188 -4.00 6.32 -7.04
CA SER A 188 -3.15 7.48 -7.29
C SER A 188 -1.66 7.26 -7.02
N SER A 189 -1.28 6.15 -6.36
CA SER A 189 0.14 5.79 -6.19
C SER A 189 0.78 5.34 -7.50
N CYS A 190 -0.03 4.86 -8.44
CA CYS A 190 0.43 4.35 -9.73
C CYS A 190 -0.05 5.17 -10.92
N HIS A 191 -1.17 5.88 -10.80
CA HIS A 191 -1.80 6.62 -11.87
C HIS A 191 -1.91 8.12 -11.55
N ALA A 192 -1.52 8.99 -12.48
CA ALA A 192 -1.88 10.40 -12.43
C ALA A 192 -3.39 10.53 -12.68
N MET A 193 -4.14 11.03 -11.70
CA MET A 193 -5.60 11.02 -11.74
C MET A 193 -6.20 12.10 -12.64
N ASP A 194 -5.53 13.25 -12.78
CA ASP A 194 -6.05 14.45 -13.43
C ASP A 194 -5.22 14.90 -14.62
N SER A 195 -4.22 14.13 -15.02
CA SER A 195 -3.36 14.43 -16.15
C SER A 195 -3.05 13.17 -16.98
N ALA A 196 -2.42 13.35 -18.13
CA ALA A 196 -1.89 12.28 -18.96
C ALA A 196 -0.47 11.85 -18.54
N ASP A 197 0.05 12.39 -17.44
CA ASP A 197 1.40 12.09 -16.98
C ASP A 197 1.54 10.61 -16.67
N VAL A 198 2.64 10.05 -17.09
CA VAL A 198 3.00 8.66 -16.82
C VAL A 198 3.72 8.59 -15.47
N LEU A 199 3.10 7.88 -14.53
CA LEU A 199 3.75 7.51 -13.27
C LEU A 199 4.28 6.08 -13.38
N VAL A 200 3.65 5.19 -12.66
CA VAL A 200 3.85 3.75 -12.68
C VAL A 200 2.97 3.12 -13.76
N GLY A 201 1.76 3.59 -13.86
CA GLY A 201 0.79 3.29 -14.89
C GLY A 201 0.48 4.51 -15.77
N PRO A 202 -0.37 4.34 -16.78
CA PRO A 202 -0.82 5.43 -17.63
C PRO A 202 -1.62 6.48 -16.84
N GLY A 203 -1.53 7.75 -17.24
CA GLY A 203 -2.37 8.80 -16.70
C GLY A 203 -3.85 8.58 -17.03
N LEU A 204 -4.71 8.88 -16.06
CA LEU A 204 -6.16 8.66 -16.12
C LEU A 204 -6.96 9.95 -16.36
N GLY A 205 -6.29 11.10 -16.51
CA GLY A 205 -6.96 12.41 -16.65
C GLY A 205 -7.97 12.50 -17.81
N ALA A 206 -7.79 11.71 -18.85
CA ALA A 206 -8.73 11.64 -19.98
C ALA A 206 -9.03 10.17 -20.37
N VAL A 207 -9.11 9.27 -19.39
CA VAL A 207 -9.30 7.85 -19.66
C VAL A 207 -10.66 7.53 -20.27
N GLY A 208 -11.72 8.22 -19.86
CA GLY A 208 -13.06 8.06 -20.39
C GLY A 208 -13.25 8.60 -21.82
N ALA A 209 -12.27 9.34 -22.36
CA ALA A 209 -12.23 9.67 -23.79
C ALA A 209 -11.66 8.51 -24.64
N ARG A 210 -10.92 7.60 -24.01
CA ARG A 210 -10.18 6.51 -24.68
C ARG A 210 -10.81 5.13 -24.49
N LEU A 211 -11.43 4.90 -23.34
CA LEU A 211 -12.00 3.63 -22.93
C LEU A 211 -13.47 3.78 -22.53
N SER A 212 -14.26 2.79 -22.87
CA SER A 212 -15.63 2.64 -22.39
C SER A 212 -15.66 2.18 -20.92
N GLU A 213 -16.81 2.32 -20.25
CA GLU A 213 -17.01 1.80 -18.89
C GLU A 213 -16.70 0.28 -18.79
N ALA A 214 -17.01 -0.49 -19.84
CA ALA A 214 -16.73 -1.91 -19.84
C ALA A 214 -15.23 -2.21 -19.88
N GLU A 215 -14.47 -1.46 -20.69
CA GLU A 215 -13.01 -1.60 -20.78
C GLU A 215 -12.32 -1.10 -19.50
N ILE A 216 -12.78 0.00 -18.92
CA ILE A 216 -12.28 0.50 -17.61
C ILE A 216 -12.54 -0.56 -16.54
N ARG A 217 -13.75 -1.13 -16.50
CA ARG A 217 -14.07 -2.22 -15.56
C ARG A 217 -13.16 -3.41 -15.75
N GLN A 218 -12.98 -3.87 -16.98
CA GLN A 218 -12.10 -5.00 -17.29
C GLN A 218 -10.68 -4.73 -16.85
N SER A 219 -10.15 -3.53 -17.12
CA SER A 219 -8.79 -3.14 -16.71
C SER A 219 -8.58 -3.14 -15.19
N ILE A 220 -9.65 -3.00 -14.40
CA ILE A 220 -9.58 -3.05 -12.94
C ILE A 220 -9.69 -4.50 -12.43
N VAL A 221 -10.65 -5.28 -12.93
CA VAL A 221 -10.93 -6.62 -12.41
C VAL A 221 -10.04 -7.71 -13.01
N ASP A 222 -9.53 -7.48 -14.21
CA ASP A 222 -8.57 -8.35 -14.89
C ASP A 222 -7.52 -7.50 -15.62
N PRO A 223 -6.60 -6.90 -14.87
CA PRO A 223 -5.59 -5.99 -15.45
C PRO A 223 -4.57 -6.70 -16.35
N SER A 224 -4.58 -8.03 -16.38
CA SER A 224 -3.75 -8.82 -17.30
C SER A 224 -4.40 -9.06 -18.65
N ALA A 225 -5.72 -8.88 -18.77
CA ALA A 225 -6.46 -9.13 -20.02
C ALA A 225 -5.99 -8.23 -21.17
N VAL A 226 -5.69 -6.95 -20.87
CA VAL A 226 -5.17 -5.99 -21.84
C VAL A 226 -4.08 -5.15 -21.18
N ILE A 227 -2.84 -5.36 -21.57
CA ILE A 227 -1.70 -4.58 -21.10
C ILE A 227 -1.48 -3.43 -22.07
N VAL A 228 -1.48 -2.19 -21.55
CA VAL A 228 -1.21 -1.00 -22.36
C VAL A 228 0.22 -1.05 -22.86
N GLU A 229 0.43 -0.83 -24.16
CA GLU A 229 1.75 -0.84 -24.77
C GLU A 229 2.71 0.14 -24.06
N GLY A 230 3.90 -0.35 -23.77
CA GLY A 230 4.91 0.43 -23.04
C GLY A 230 4.83 0.35 -21.52
N PHE A 231 3.86 -0.38 -20.96
CA PHE A 231 3.75 -0.60 -19.52
C PHE A 231 3.93 -2.08 -19.16
N PRO A 232 4.61 -2.40 -18.05
CA PRO A 232 4.67 -3.75 -17.54
C PRO A 232 3.34 -4.16 -16.87
N PRO A 233 3.03 -5.47 -16.74
CA PRO A 233 1.86 -5.97 -16.04
C PRO A 233 2.04 -5.82 -14.52
N ALA A 234 1.88 -4.62 -14.00
CA ALA A 234 2.21 -4.29 -12.62
C ALA A 234 1.00 -3.89 -11.76
N MET A 235 -0.19 -3.77 -12.36
CA MET A 235 -1.41 -3.54 -11.61
C MET A 235 -1.77 -4.80 -10.80
N PRO A 236 -2.14 -4.68 -9.51
CA PRO A 236 -2.53 -5.82 -8.69
C PRO A 236 -3.69 -6.61 -9.31
N LEU A 237 -3.65 -7.94 -9.20
CA LEU A 237 -4.65 -8.84 -9.80
C LEU A 237 -5.84 -9.14 -8.87
N ASP A 238 -5.80 -8.66 -7.64
CA ASP A 238 -6.71 -9.04 -6.55
C ASP A 238 -7.83 -8.01 -6.28
N PHE A 239 -7.97 -6.99 -7.13
CA PHE A 239 -9.04 -6.01 -6.98
C PHE A 239 -10.45 -6.61 -7.09
N ALA A 240 -10.62 -7.63 -7.94
CA ALA A 240 -11.90 -8.33 -8.08
C ALA A 240 -12.37 -8.99 -6.78
N GLU A 241 -11.43 -9.42 -5.94
CA GLU A 241 -11.69 -10.08 -4.65
C GLU A 241 -11.88 -9.07 -3.51
N LYS A 242 -11.17 -7.94 -3.56
CA LYS A 242 -11.13 -6.94 -2.49
C LYS A 242 -12.18 -5.83 -2.63
N MET A 243 -12.60 -5.55 -3.85
CA MET A 243 -13.47 -4.41 -4.17
C MET A 243 -14.95 -4.84 -4.19
N THR A 244 -15.79 -4.10 -3.47
CA THR A 244 -17.23 -4.34 -3.57
C THR A 244 -17.76 -3.90 -4.93
N VAL A 245 -18.87 -4.50 -5.38
CA VAL A 245 -19.55 -4.12 -6.64
C VAL A 245 -19.91 -2.64 -6.67
N LYS A 246 -20.30 -2.08 -5.50
CA LYS A 246 -20.63 -0.65 -5.38
C LYS A 246 -19.39 0.22 -5.63
N GLU A 247 -18.27 -0.11 -5.01
CA GLU A 247 -17.02 0.62 -5.15
C GLU A 247 -16.48 0.55 -6.57
N LEU A 248 -16.47 -0.64 -7.17
CA LEU A 248 -16.08 -0.82 -8.56
C LEU A 248 -16.93 0.05 -9.50
N ARG A 249 -18.25 0.05 -9.30
CA ARG A 249 -19.14 0.86 -10.12
C ARG A 249 -18.87 2.36 -9.97
N MET A 250 -18.63 2.83 -8.74
CA MET A 250 -18.31 4.25 -8.49
C MET A 250 -17.03 4.68 -9.20
N ILE A 251 -15.95 3.87 -9.10
CA ILE A 251 -14.68 4.16 -9.79
C ILE A 251 -14.88 4.15 -11.31
N VAL A 252 -15.55 3.15 -11.85
CA VAL A 252 -15.77 3.02 -13.30
C VAL A 252 -16.53 4.21 -13.84
N THR A 253 -17.62 4.61 -13.19
CA THR A 253 -18.41 5.80 -13.59
C THR A 253 -17.55 7.07 -13.49
N PHE A 254 -16.85 7.28 -12.39
CA PHE A 254 -15.99 8.45 -12.19
C PHE A 254 -14.88 8.55 -13.25
N LEU A 255 -14.24 7.44 -13.57
CA LEU A 255 -13.19 7.43 -14.60
C LEU A 255 -13.74 7.61 -16.02
N ALA A 256 -14.92 7.08 -16.31
CA ALA A 256 -15.57 7.25 -17.62
C ALA A 256 -16.01 8.70 -17.91
N GLU A 257 -16.22 9.49 -16.87
CA GLU A 257 -16.55 10.91 -16.98
C GLU A 257 -15.32 11.80 -17.28
N LYS A 258 -14.10 11.30 -17.08
CA LYS A 258 -12.85 12.03 -17.38
C LYS A 258 -12.60 12.04 -18.90
N LYS A 259 -12.81 13.21 -19.52
CA LYS A 259 -12.73 13.43 -20.98
C LYS A 259 -11.53 14.27 -21.37
#